data_68742caa816453a73fa825ac14531ba2
#
_entry.id   68742caa816453a73fa825ac14531ba2
#
_cell.length_a   1.000
_cell.length_b   1.000
_cell.length_c   1.000
_cell.angle_alpha   90.00
_cell.angle_beta   90.00
_cell.angle_gamma   90.00
#
_symmetry.space_group_name_H-M   'P 1'
#
loop_
_entity.id
_entity.type
_entity.pdbx_description
1 polymer ?
#
loop_
_entity_poly.entity_id
_entity_poly.type
_entity_poly.pdbx_seq_one_letter_code
_entity_poly.pdbx_strand_id
1 'polypeptide(L)'
;KFRGRRPVLYHNTGDYYSSNGYETRSELMEPNFQTHMNFAPTGGRACDEAFPYFKLQCEGFGLNIAVGWPAQWKANFRSIQGGVAMQAGQEITHLYIRPGETIRTPRITIMAYEGDYARGINLWRRWYFKHILPRPNGKPIPKIMHASYNGGGPEFTESTEQNQLEYIQKYVDSGLPYNCWWIDAGWYDCTLPDGTKFWPLTGNWYADKKRYPIGLRPISNKLHQHGMSFLLWFEPERVRPGTWLY
;
A
#
# COMPACT_ATOMS: atom_id res chain seq x y z
N LYS A 1 -20.72 15.07 -20.53
CA LYS A 1 -20.53 16.46 -21.00
C LYS A 1 -20.74 17.39 -19.81
N PHE A 2 -19.78 18.26 -19.53
CA PHE A 2 -19.84 19.19 -18.39
C PHE A 2 -20.60 20.51 -18.70
N ARG A 3 -21.22 20.63 -19.87
CA ARG A 3 -22.11 21.72 -20.32
C ARG A 3 -21.59 23.13 -19.94
N GLY A 4 -20.34 23.46 -20.31
CA GLY A 4 -19.70 24.74 -20.02
C GLY A 4 -19.18 24.94 -18.59
N ARG A 5 -19.31 23.93 -17.71
CA ARG A 5 -18.70 23.94 -16.38
C ARG A 5 -17.23 23.57 -16.47
N ARG A 6 -16.41 24.14 -15.58
CA ARG A 6 -14.99 23.84 -15.47
C ARG A 6 -14.78 22.82 -14.36
N PRO A 7 -14.49 21.53 -14.67
CA PRO A 7 -14.21 20.55 -13.65
C PRO A 7 -12.82 20.79 -13.02
N VAL A 8 -12.72 20.57 -11.73
CA VAL A 8 -11.46 20.50 -11.01
C VAL A 8 -11.09 19.03 -10.85
N LEU A 9 -9.88 18.68 -11.28
CA LEU A 9 -9.30 17.36 -11.04
C LEU A 9 -8.53 17.41 -9.71
N TYR A 10 -8.97 16.62 -8.73
CA TYR A 10 -8.23 16.35 -7.51
C TYR A 10 -7.48 15.05 -7.66
N HIS A 11 -6.24 15.05 -7.24
CA HIS A 11 -5.36 13.89 -7.21
C HIS A 11 -4.46 13.95 -5.98
N ASN A 12 -3.77 12.88 -5.65
CA ASN A 12 -2.87 12.84 -4.52
C ASN A 12 -1.47 12.43 -4.97
N THR A 13 -0.47 12.99 -4.29
CA THR A 13 0.88 12.44 -4.32
C THR A 13 0.86 11.01 -3.80
N GLY A 14 1.90 10.25 -4.11
CA GLY A 14 2.07 8.92 -3.55
C GLY A 14 2.76 8.93 -2.19
N ASP A 15 3.31 7.80 -1.85
CA ASP A 15 4.09 7.60 -0.64
C ASP A 15 5.54 8.11 -0.86
N TYR A 16 5.91 9.17 -0.13
CA TYR A 16 7.25 9.75 -0.17
C TYR A 16 8.08 9.51 1.09
N TYR A 17 7.60 8.64 2.01
CA TYR A 17 8.23 8.43 3.33
C TYR A 17 8.39 9.74 4.13
N SER A 18 7.48 10.69 3.95
CA SER A 18 7.54 12.01 4.56
C SER A 18 6.16 12.49 4.96
N SER A 19 6.12 13.56 5.77
CA SER A 19 4.86 14.13 6.27
C SER A 19 3.91 14.66 5.20
N ASN A 20 4.41 14.91 3.98
CA ASN A 20 3.62 15.34 2.83
C ASN A 20 3.26 14.19 1.86
N GLY A 21 3.48 12.94 2.27
CA GLY A 21 2.94 11.78 1.54
C GLY A 21 1.41 11.85 1.46
N TYR A 22 0.87 11.45 0.31
CA TYR A 22 -0.56 11.47 0.01
C TYR A 22 -1.22 12.87 0.03
N GLU A 23 -0.42 13.93 -0.15
CA GLU A 23 -0.92 15.29 -0.23
C GLU A 23 -1.94 15.44 -1.37
N THR A 24 -3.07 16.08 -1.07
CA THR A 24 -4.08 16.37 -2.09
C THR A 24 -3.69 17.60 -2.90
N ARG A 25 -3.70 17.47 -4.21
CA ARG A 25 -3.51 18.55 -5.19
C ARG A 25 -4.75 18.69 -6.06
N SER A 26 -4.91 19.85 -6.64
CA SER A 26 -6.06 20.15 -7.51
C SER A 26 -5.65 20.97 -8.72
N GLU A 27 -6.22 20.61 -9.88
CA GLU A 27 -5.96 21.27 -11.14
C GLU A 27 -7.28 21.61 -11.84
N LEU A 28 -7.40 22.84 -12.29
CA LEU A 28 -8.53 23.24 -13.10
C LEU A 28 -8.39 22.64 -14.51
N MET A 29 -9.36 21.88 -14.94
CA MET A 29 -9.40 21.31 -16.28
C MET A 29 -9.91 22.36 -17.27
N GLU A 30 -9.00 23.22 -17.74
CA GLU A 30 -9.35 24.27 -18.71
C GLU A 30 -9.91 23.68 -20.00
N PRO A 31 -10.98 24.25 -20.56
CA PRO A 31 -11.65 23.69 -21.74
C PRO A 31 -10.77 23.70 -22.99
N ASN A 32 -11.24 23.01 -24.03
CA ASN A 32 -10.66 23.08 -25.37
C ASN A 32 -9.20 22.63 -25.49
N PHE A 33 -8.90 21.45 -24.88
CA PHE A 33 -7.60 20.76 -25.01
C PHE A 33 -6.40 21.49 -24.35
N GLN A 34 -6.65 22.46 -23.47
CA GLN A 34 -5.58 23.25 -22.82
C GLN A 34 -4.93 22.53 -21.65
N THR A 35 -5.61 21.56 -21.04
CA THR A 35 -5.07 20.82 -19.88
C THR A 35 -4.82 19.37 -20.23
N HIS A 36 -3.61 18.89 -19.95
CA HIS A 36 -3.23 17.49 -20.09
C HIS A 36 -2.36 17.08 -18.90
N MET A 37 -2.80 16.07 -18.17
CA MET A 37 -2.12 15.57 -16.98
C MET A 37 -1.89 14.06 -17.08
N ASN A 38 -0.70 13.64 -16.66
CA ASN A 38 -0.30 12.24 -16.65
C ASN A 38 0.12 11.84 -15.24
N PHE A 39 -0.27 10.64 -14.85
CA PHE A 39 0.01 10.06 -13.55
C PHE A 39 0.45 8.62 -13.73
N ALA A 40 1.53 8.24 -13.06
CA ALA A 40 2.02 6.87 -12.97
C ALA A 40 2.88 6.76 -11.71
N PRO A 41 2.95 5.60 -11.05
CA PRO A 41 3.99 5.33 -10.08
C PRO A 41 5.34 5.13 -10.78
N THR A 42 6.45 5.24 -10.05
CA THR A 42 7.79 5.10 -10.63
C THR A 42 8.54 3.86 -10.17
N GLY A 43 8.21 3.32 -9.01
CA GLY A 43 8.93 2.22 -8.39
C GLY A 43 8.28 0.84 -8.52
N GLY A 44 7.28 0.67 -9.39
CA GLY A 44 6.53 -0.59 -9.54
C GLY A 44 5.49 -0.83 -8.45
N ARG A 45 5.48 -0.04 -7.37
CA ARG A 45 4.43 -0.03 -6.34
C ARG A 45 3.29 0.87 -6.79
N ALA A 46 2.06 0.46 -6.52
CA ALA A 46 0.87 1.14 -7.04
C ALA A 46 0.67 2.58 -6.54
N CYS A 47 1.31 2.97 -5.44
CA CYS A 47 1.18 4.30 -4.82
C CYS A 47 2.52 5.02 -4.60
N ASP A 48 3.55 4.65 -5.35
CA ASP A 48 4.83 5.36 -5.36
C ASP A 48 4.71 6.61 -6.24
N GLU A 49 5.04 7.81 -5.71
CA GLU A 49 4.92 9.14 -6.33
C GLU A 49 3.51 9.58 -6.74
N ALA A 50 2.64 8.68 -7.19
CA ALA A 50 1.26 8.97 -7.56
C ALA A 50 0.30 8.01 -6.88
N PHE A 51 -0.83 8.51 -6.41
CA PHE A 51 -1.88 7.71 -5.80
C PHE A 51 -2.98 7.39 -6.82
N PRO A 52 -3.45 6.14 -6.94
CA PRO A 52 -4.31 5.70 -8.04
C PRO A 52 -5.78 6.12 -7.88
N TYR A 53 -6.06 7.18 -7.12
CA TYR A 53 -7.41 7.70 -6.92
C TYR A 53 -7.48 9.15 -7.37
N PHE A 54 -8.58 9.46 -8.06
CA PHE A 54 -8.83 10.76 -8.65
C PHE A 54 -10.26 11.19 -8.37
N LYS A 55 -10.49 12.49 -8.42
CA LYS A 55 -11.83 13.04 -8.36
C LYS A 55 -11.98 14.18 -9.35
N LEU A 56 -12.99 14.12 -10.18
CA LEU A 56 -13.44 15.25 -10.98
C LEU A 56 -14.63 15.89 -10.29
N GLN A 57 -14.51 17.14 -9.88
CA GLN A 57 -15.56 17.90 -9.19
C GLN A 57 -16.03 19.06 -10.06
N CYS A 58 -17.33 19.14 -10.24
CA CYS A 58 -18.03 20.31 -10.75
C CYS A 58 -18.96 20.89 -9.67
N GLU A 59 -19.51 22.05 -9.92
CA GLU A 59 -20.58 22.57 -9.08
C GLU A 59 -21.78 21.60 -9.04
N GLY A 60 -22.10 21.13 -7.84
CA GLY A 60 -23.25 20.27 -7.56
C GLY A 60 -23.09 18.79 -7.92
N PHE A 61 -21.99 18.33 -8.52
CA PHE A 61 -21.75 16.92 -8.82
C PHE A 61 -20.28 16.59 -9.01
N GLY A 62 -19.94 15.31 -8.93
CA GLY A 62 -18.58 14.84 -9.18
C GLY A 62 -18.49 13.35 -9.56
N LEU A 63 -17.26 12.95 -9.87
CA LEU A 63 -16.89 11.57 -10.14
C LEU A 63 -15.72 11.19 -9.25
N ASN A 64 -15.84 10.16 -8.43
CA ASN A 64 -14.70 9.47 -7.84
C ASN A 64 -14.22 8.40 -8.81
N ILE A 65 -12.90 8.29 -8.99
CA ILE A 65 -12.28 7.40 -9.96
C ILE A 65 -11.13 6.68 -9.29
N ALA A 66 -11.01 5.38 -9.49
CA ALA A 66 -9.88 4.59 -9.01
C ALA A 66 -9.31 3.67 -10.08
N VAL A 67 -7.99 3.54 -10.09
CA VAL A 67 -7.26 2.57 -10.90
C VAL A 67 -6.87 1.41 -10.00
N GLY A 68 -7.61 0.31 -10.07
CA GLY A 68 -7.42 -0.89 -9.26
C GLY A 68 -6.37 -1.82 -9.87
N TRP A 69 -5.10 -1.49 -9.69
CA TRP A 69 -3.96 -2.29 -10.12
C TRP A 69 -2.86 -2.24 -9.05
N PRO A 70 -2.34 -3.37 -8.57
CA PRO A 70 -1.37 -3.39 -7.46
C PRO A 70 0.09 -3.16 -7.89
N ALA A 71 0.34 -2.81 -9.14
CA ALA A 71 1.66 -2.61 -9.72
C ALA A 71 1.68 -1.35 -10.59
N GLN A 72 2.55 -1.31 -11.60
CA GLN A 72 2.75 -0.17 -12.50
C GLN A 72 1.50 0.11 -13.35
N TRP A 73 0.84 1.21 -13.11
CA TRP A 73 -0.31 1.71 -13.86
C TRP A 73 -0.02 3.08 -14.46
N LYS A 74 -0.87 3.53 -15.36
CA LYS A 74 -0.86 4.88 -15.91
C LYS A 74 -2.28 5.41 -16.05
N ALA A 75 -2.46 6.68 -15.73
CA ALA A 75 -3.69 7.40 -16.04
C ALA A 75 -3.36 8.75 -16.65
N ASN A 76 -4.10 9.15 -17.66
CA ASN A 76 -4.03 10.50 -18.19
C ASN A 76 -5.42 11.12 -18.24
N PHE A 77 -5.46 12.43 -18.02
CA PHE A 77 -6.65 13.25 -18.10
C PHE A 77 -6.36 14.39 -19.05
N ARG A 78 -7.24 14.60 -20.00
CA ARG A 78 -7.14 15.75 -20.90
C ARG A 78 -8.48 16.43 -21.06
N SER A 79 -8.46 17.75 -21.07
CA SER A 79 -9.64 18.52 -21.43
C SER A 79 -9.94 18.34 -22.92
N ILE A 80 -11.21 18.21 -23.22
CA ILE A 80 -11.74 18.12 -24.59
C ILE A 80 -12.90 19.12 -24.75
N GLN A 81 -13.39 19.28 -25.97
CA GLN A 81 -14.57 20.11 -26.17
C GLN A 81 -15.76 19.62 -25.34
N GLY A 82 -16.15 20.40 -24.35
CA GLY A 82 -17.29 20.12 -23.48
C GLY A 82 -17.09 19.01 -22.44
N GLY A 83 -15.81 18.64 -22.12
CA GLY A 83 -15.58 17.61 -21.15
C GLY A 83 -14.13 17.33 -20.81
N VAL A 84 -13.93 16.20 -20.13
CA VAL A 84 -12.62 15.61 -19.84
C VAL A 84 -12.60 14.19 -20.37
N ALA A 85 -11.57 13.84 -21.10
CA ALA A 85 -11.27 12.48 -21.48
C ALA A 85 -10.28 11.88 -20.49
N MET A 86 -10.50 10.64 -20.11
CA MET A 86 -9.60 9.85 -19.27
C MET A 86 -9.19 8.58 -20.01
N GLN A 87 -7.90 8.24 -19.89
CA GLN A 87 -7.38 6.94 -20.24
C GLN A 87 -6.64 6.39 -19.02
N ALA A 88 -6.88 5.15 -18.65
CA ALA A 88 -6.17 4.51 -17.55
C ALA A 88 -6.04 3.00 -17.79
N GLY A 89 -4.94 2.44 -17.30
CA GLY A 89 -4.66 1.04 -17.45
C GLY A 89 -3.29 0.65 -16.92
N GLN A 90 -2.82 -0.50 -17.34
CA GLN A 90 -1.44 -0.92 -17.17
C GLN A 90 -0.53 -0.05 -18.04
N GLU A 91 0.58 0.44 -17.51
CA GLU A 91 1.44 1.36 -18.25
C GLU A 91 2.12 0.68 -19.44
N ILE A 92 2.69 -0.50 -19.20
CA ILE A 92 3.35 -1.31 -20.22
C ILE A 92 2.67 -2.66 -20.25
N THR A 93 2.21 -3.05 -21.42
CA THR A 93 1.67 -4.39 -21.68
C THR A 93 2.52 -5.04 -22.76
N HIS A 94 3.42 -5.94 -22.34
CA HIS A 94 4.30 -6.69 -23.22
C HIS A 94 4.13 -8.18 -22.94
N LEU A 95 3.03 -8.74 -23.42
CA LEU A 95 2.65 -10.14 -23.23
C LEU A 95 1.88 -10.67 -24.45
N TYR A 96 1.80 -11.97 -24.54
CA TYR A 96 0.86 -12.66 -25.42
C TYR A 96 -0.04 -13.59 -24.58
N ILE A 97 -1.22 -13.85 -25.07
CA ILE A 97 -2.20 -14.75 -24.46
C ILE A 97 -2.33 -15.97 -25.36
N ARG A 98 -2.16 -17.16 -24.83
CA ARG A 98 -2.33 -18.41 -25.55
C ARG A 98 -3.82 -18.78 -25.65
N PRO A 99 -4.24 -19.61 -26.62
CA PRO A 99 -5.60 -20.09 -26.67
C PRO A 99 -6.03 -20.75 -25.36
N GLY A 100 -7.18 -20.32 -24.83
CA GLY A 100 -7.71 -20.80 -23.54
C GLY A 100 -7.19 -20.07 -22.30
N GLU A 101 -6.21 -19.19 -22.41
CA GLU A 101 -5.74 -18.35 -21.29
C GLU A 101 -6.67 -17.15 -21.08
N THR A 102 -6.83 -16.79 -19.80
CA THR A 102 -7.55 -15.59 -19.38
C THR A 102 -6.65 -14.75 -18.49
N ILE A 103 -6.55 -13.47 -18.76
CA ILE A 103 -5.81 -12.52 -17.91
C ILE A 103 -6.77 -11.52 -17.28
N ARG A 104 -6.31 -10.93 -16.18
CA ARG A 104 -7.00 -9.84 -15.52
C ARG A 104 -6.33 -8.53 -15.91
N THR A 105 -7.12 -7.52 -16.25
CA THR A 105 -6.67 -6.14 -16.50
C THR A 105 -6.92 -5.27 -15.26
N PRO A 106 -6.32 -4.06 -15.17
CA PRO A 106 -6.68 -3.08 -14.14
C PRO A 106 -8.19 -2.85 -14.10
N ARG A 107 -8.75 -2.82 -12.89
CA ARG A 107 -10.17 -2.49 -12.68
C ARG A 107 -10.31 -0.98 -12.51
N ILE A 108 -10.97 -0.34 -13.46
CA ILE A 108 -11.30 1.09 -13.33
C ILE A 108 -12.67 1.19 -12.67
N THR A 109 -12.71 1.87 -11.52
CA THR A 109 -13.96 2.15 -10.79
C THR A 109 -14.30 3.61 -10.94
N ILE A 110 -15.54 3.90 -11.35
CA ILE A 110 -16.07 5.25 -11.47
C ILE A 110 -17.36 5.30 -10.68
N MET A 111 -17.46 6.27 -9.75
CA MET A 111 -18.64 6.53 -8.95
C MET A 111 -19.09 7.98 -9.16
N ALA A 112 -20.23 8.17 -9.82
CA ALA A 112 -20.85 9.46 -9.93
C ALA A 112 -21.62 9.81 -8.64
N TYR A 113 -21.63 11.08 -8.28
CA TYR A 113 -22.37 11.58 -7.12
C TYR A 113 -22.86 13.02 -7.33
N GLU A 114 -23.94 13.37 -6.65
CA GLU A 114 -24.42 14.73 -6.53
C GLU A 114 -23.91 15.34 -5.22
N GLY A 115 -23.55 16.62 -5.26
CA GLY A 115 -23.04 17.39 -4.12
C GLY A 115 -21.62 17.88 -4.27
N ASP A 116 -21.03 18.23 -3.15
CA ASP A 116 -19.70 18.80 -3.04
C ASP A 116 -18.56 17.75 -2.91
N TYR A 117 -17.36 18.24 -2.77
CA TYR A 117 -16.15 17.45 -2.57
C TYR A 117 -16.24 16.54 -1.34
N ALA A 118 -16.71 17.08 -0.19
CA ALA A 118 -16.79 16.35 1.07
C ALA A 118 -17.83 15.21 0.99
N ARG A 119 -18.96 15.45 0.35
CA ARG A 119 -19.95 14.40 0.10
C ARG A 119 -19.35 13.27 -0.76
N GLY A 120 -18.60 13.61 -1.81
CA GLY A 120 -17.95 12.63 -2.65
C GLY A 120 -16.99 11.74 -1.88
N ILE A 121 -16.16 12.31 -1.00
CA ILE A 121 -15.26 11.57 -0.09
C ILE A 121 -16.06 10.61 0.81
N ASN A 122 -17.11 11.10 1.44
CA ASN A 122 -17.90 10.29 2.36
C ASN A 122 -18.64 9.14 1.67
N LEU A 123 -19.16 9.36 0.47
CA LEU A 123 -19.78 8.31 -0.34
C LEU A 123 -18.74 7.26 -0.74
N TRP A 124 -17.53 7.67 -1.15
CA TRP A 124 -16.44 6.78 -1.49
C TRP A 124 -16.03 5.90 -0.32
N ARG A 125 -15.84 6.50 0.89
CA ARG A 125 -15.50 5.77 2.12
C ARG A 125 -16.57 4.75 2.50
N ARG A 126 -17.85 5.11 2.42
CA ARG A 126 -18.98 4.19 2.70
C ARG A 126 -19.01 3.03 1.71
N TRP A 127 -18.81 3.31 0.42
CA TRP A 127 -18.77 2.29 -0.62
C TRP A 127 -17.60 1.34 -0.41
N TYR A 128 -16.42 1.88 -0.12
CA TYR A 128 -15.21 1.10 0.17
C TYR A 128 -15.43 0.19 1.38
N PHE A 129 -15.94 0.75 2.48
CA PHE A 129 -16.27 0.00 3.69
C PHE A 129 -17.29 -1.12 3.44
N LYS A 130 -18.30 -0.87 2.61
CA LYS A 130 -19.38 -1.83 2.35
C LYS A 130 -18.99 -2.92 1.35
N HIS A 131 -18.19 -2.60 0.32
CA HIS A 131 -18.03 -3.45 -0.85
C HIS A 131 -16.57 -3.90 -1.12
N ILE A 132 -15.57 -3.22 -0.59
CA ILE A 132 -14.16 -3.48 -0.90
C ILE A 132 -13.42 -4.10 0.29
N LEU A 133 -13.62 -3.58 1.50
CA LEU A 133 -12.94 -4.11 2.68
C LEU A 133 -13.29 -5.60 2.88
N PRO A 134 -12.27 -6.45 3.10
CA PRO A 134 -12.50 -7.86 3.37
C PRO A 134 -13.43 -8.09 4.57
N ARG A 135 -14.30 -9.08 4.45
CA ARG A 135 -15.26 -9.47 5.49
C ARG A 135 -15.20 -10.98 5.69
N PRO A 136 -14.17 -11.50 6.35
CA PRO A 136 -14.11 -12.93 6.67
C PRO A 136 -15.36 -13.33 7.46
N ASN A 137 -16.03 -14.37 6.99
CA ASN A 137 -17.32 -14.84 7.57
C ASN A 137 -18.41 -13.74 7.64
N GLY A 138 -18.39 -12.78 6.70
CA GLY A 138 -19.37 -11.69 6.62
C GLY A 138 -19.20 -10.56 7.66
N LYS A 139 -18.21 -10.65 8.54
CA LYS A 139 -17.93 -9.65 9.58
C LYS A 139 -16.80 -8.70 9.17
N PRO A 140 -16.84 -7.42 9.56
CA PRO A 140 -15.71 -6.52 9.39
C PRO A 140 -14.47 -7.10 10.08
N ILE A 141 -13.28 -6.88 9.49
CA ILE A 141 -12.02 -7.22 10.13
C ILE A 141 -11.93 -6.43 11.46
N PRO A 142 -11.61 -7.10 12.59
CA PRO A 142 -11.39 -6.41 13.85
C PRO A 142 -10.23 -5.44 13.75
N LYS A 143 -10.19 -4.44 14.61
CA LYS A 143 -9.05 -3.52 14.69
C LYS A 143 -7.80 -4.30 15.03
N ILE A 144 -6.74 -4.08 14.25
CA ILE A 144 -5.40 -4.58 14.54
C ILE A 144 -4.65 -3.45 15.24
N MET A 145 -4.29 -3.67 16.48
CA MET A 145 -3.43 -2.80 17.27
C MET A 145 -2.08 -3.49 17.43
N HIS A 146 -1.13 -3.06 16.63
CA HIS A 146 0.19 -3.69 16.64
C HIS A 146 1.16 -2.94 17.55
N ALA A 147 2.12 -3.70 18.05
CA ALA A 147 3.33 -3.21 18.71
C ALA A 147 4.55 -3.90 18.10
N SER A 148 5.71 -3.29 18.24
CA SER A 148 6.97 -3.82 17.73
C SER A 148 8.16 -3.32 18.57
N TYR A 149 9.29 -4.00 18.43
CA TYR A 149 10.57 -3.56 19.00
C TYR A 149 11.72 -3.96 18.08
N ASN A 150 12.47 -3.00 17.59
CA ASN A 150 13.53 -3.23 16.59
C ASN A 150 14.89 -3.69 17.16
N GLY A 151 15.03 -3.79 18.46
CA GLY A 151 16.30 -4.17 19.10
C GLY A 151 17.29 -3.01 19.26
N GLY A 152 16.93 -1.79 18.85
CA GLY A 152 17.79 -0.60 18.95
C GLY A 152 18.70 -0.38 17.74
N GLY A 153 18.55 -1.16 16.68
CA GLY A 153 19.31 -1.03 15.43
C GLY A 153 18.50 -0.49 14.26
N PRO A 154 19.13 -0.35 13.09
CA PRO A 154 18.42 -0.03 11.84
C PRO A 154 17.43 -1.15 11.51
N GLU A 155 16.18 -0.79 11.30
CA GLU A 155 15.09 -1.76 11.16
C GLU A 155 15.15 -2.81 12.29
N PHE A 156 15.02 -4.10 11.99
CA PHE A 156 15.08 -5.18 12.98
C PHE A 156 16.41 -5.97 12.96
N THR A 157 17.49 -5.37 12.47
CA THR A 157 18.78 -6.05 12.35
C THR A 157 19.40 -6.40 13.71
N GLU A 158 19.05 -5.70 14.79
CA GLU A 158 19.49 -5.96 16.16
C GLU A 158 18.44 -6.69 17.00
N SER A 159 17.31 -7.06 16.43
CA SER A 159 16.32 -7.85 17.14
C SER A 159 16.78 -9.29 17.31
N THR A 160 16.55 -9.84 18.51
CA THR A 160 16.92 -11.21 18.90
C THR A 160 15.72 -11.88 19.56
N GLU A 161 15.72 -13.21 19.64
CA GLU A 161 14.71 -13.96 20.39
C GLU A 161 14.54 -13.40 21.81
N GLN A 162 15.65 -13.18 22.52
CA GLN A 162 15.63 -12.71 23.90
C GLN A 162 14.99 -11.33 24.03
N ASN A 163 15.43 -10.33 23.25
CA ASN A 163 14.87 -8.99 23.39
C ASN A 163 13.42 -8.91 22.90
N GLN A 164 13.02 -9.71 21.93
CA GLN A 164 11.63 -9.78 21.50
C GLN A 164 10.74 -10.34 22.62
N LEU A 165 11.13 -11.45 23.26
CA LEU A 165 10.36 -12.05 24.37
C LEU A 165 10.26 -11.10 25.56
N GLU A 166 11.35 -10.38 25.89
CA GLU A 166 11.37 -9.38 26.96
C GLU A 166 10.40 -8.23 26.69
N TYR A 167 10.44 -7.65 25.48
CA TYR A 167 9.59 -6.52 25.15
C TYR A 167 8.13 -6.93 24.98
N ILE A 168 7.84 -8.12 24.43
CA ILE A 168 6.48 -8.66 24.42
C ILE A 168 5.91 -8.70 25.84
N GLN A 169 6.71 -9.15 26.82
CA GLN A 169 6.25 -9.18 28.22
C GLN A 169 5.95 -7.78 28.75
N LYS A 170 6.84 -6.79 28.50
CA LYS A 170 6.60 -5.39 28.90
C LYS A 170 5.29 -4.83 28.32
N TYR A 171 4.99 -5.15 27.04
CA TYR A 171 3.73 -4.73 26.42
C TYR A 171 2.50 -5.43 27.00
N VAL A 172 2.61 -6.73 27.30
CA VAL A 172 1.55 -7.47 28.00
C VAL A 172 1.30 -6.86 29.40
N ASP A 173 2.36 -6.59 30.16
CA ASP A 173 2.27 -6.02 31.52
C ASP A 173 1.74 -4.58 31.53
N SER A 174 1.86 -3.87 30.41
CA SER A 174 1.32 -2.50 30.28
C SER A 174 -0.22 -2.45 30.30
N GLY A 175 -0.90 -3.57 30.08
CA GLY A 175 -2.36 -3.65 29.98
C GLY A 175 -2.97 -2.94 28.78
N LEU A 176 -2.16 -2.49 27.83
CA LEU A 176 -2.64 -1.87 26.60
C LEU A 176 -3.19 -2.95 25.65
N PRO A 177 -4.26 -2.62 24.88
CA PRO A 177 -5.01 -3.62 24.12
C PRO A 177 -4.35 -3.99 22.78
N TYR A 178 -3.04 -4.31 22.82
CA TYR A 178 -2.35 -4.84 21.64
C TYR A 178 -2.80 -6.26 21.33
N ASN A 179 -3.00 -6.54 20.04
CA ASN A 179 -3.43 -7.86 19.56
C ASN A 179 -2.59 -8.39 18.40
N CYS A 180 -1.54 -7.65 18.03
CA CYS A 180 -0.59 -8.05 16.99
C CYS A 180 0.82 -7.59 17.36
N TRP A 181 1.80 -8.46 17.19
CA TRP A 181 3.21 -8.13 17.28
C TRP A 181 3.82 -8.17 15.90
N TRP A 182 4.55 -7.13 15.53
CA TRP A 182 5.15 -7.01 14.20
C TRP A 182 6.68 -7.00 14.29
N ILE A 183 7.32 -7.87 13.51
CA ILE A 183 8.75 -7.81 13.24
C ILE A 183 8.92 -7.41 11.78
N ASP A 184 9.54 -6.25 11.58
CA ASP A 184 9.80 -5.65 10.27
C ASP A 184 11.10 -6.19 9.66
N ALA A 185 11.61 -5.54 8.61
CA ALA A 185 12.79 -5.95 7.85
C ALA A 185 14.02 -6.21 8.72
N GLY A 186 14.79 -7.25 8.38
CA GLY A 186 16.04 -7.56 9.08
C GLY A 186 15.96 -8.72 10.07
N TRP A 187 14.82 -9.39 10.25
CA TRP A 187 14.71 -10.60 11.07
C TRP A 187 15.42 -11.82 10.47
N TYR A 188 15.62 -11.81 9.17
CA TYR A 188 16.31 -12.83 8.39
C TYR A 188 17.82 -12.64 8.43
N ASP A 189 18.58 -13.61 7.90
CA ASP A 189 20.02 -13.46 7.74
C ASP A 189 20.32 -12.34 6.72
N CYS A 190 20.77 -11.23 7.27
CA CYS A 190 21.10 -10.01 6.52
C CYS A 190 22.54 -9.55 6.78
N THR A 191 23.44 -10.49 7.13
CA THR A 191 24.84 -10.19 7.41
C THR A 191 25.68 -10.26 6.13
N LEU A 192 26.37 -9.15 5.80
CA LEU A 192 27.31 -9.08 4.72
C LEU A 192 28.62 -9.83 5.07
N PRO A 193 29.49 -10.17 4.09
CA PRO A 193 30.75 -10.87 4.34
C PRO A 193 31.70 -10.16 5.31
N ASP A 194 31.63 -8.83 5.40
CA ASP A 194 32.41 -8.00 6.35
C ASP A 194 31.82 -7.96 7.75
N GLY A 195 30.69 -8.64 7.99
CA GLY A 195 29.97 -8.66 9.27
C GLY A 195 28.94 -7.54 9.44
N THR A 196 28.84 -6.59 8.51
CA THR A 196 27.85 -5.53 8.54
C THR A 196 26.47 -6.09 8.36
N LYS A 197 25.52 -5.65 9.19
CA LYS A 197 24.11 -5.98 9.02
C LYS A 197 23.45 -5.02 8.04
N PHE A 198 22.83 -5.58 7.03
CA PHE A 198 22.24 -4.83 5.91
C PHE A 198 20.84 -5.36 5.57
N TRP A 199 19.80 -4.81 6.21
CA TRP A 199 18.44 -5.27 6.02
C TRP A 199 17.98 -5.35 4.54
N PRO A 200 18.47 -4.50 3.58
CA PRO A 200 18.09 -4.66 2.18
C PRO A 200 18.65 -5.92 1.49
N LEU A 201 19.34 -6.82 2.23
CA LEU A 201 19.74 -8.14 1.72
C LEU A 201 18.51 -9.08 1.67
N THR A 202 17.51 -8.70 0.88
CA THR A 202 16.25 -9.42 0.69
C THR A 202 16.43 -10.65 -0.19
N GLY A 203 15.77 -11.76 0.15
CA GLY A 203 15.84 -13.02 -0.58
C GLY A 203 16.27 -14.22 0.25
N ASN A 204 16.77 -14.00 1.48
CA ASN A 204 17.10 -15.04 2.44
C ASN A 204 15.97 -15.17 3.50
N TRP A 205 14.77 -15.54 3.10
CA TRP A 205 13.59 -15.54 3.97
C TRP A 205 13.58 -16.66 5.01
N TYR A 206 14.66 -16.78 5.78
CA TYR A 206 14.78 -17.64 6.95
C TYR A 206 15.41 -16.89 8.12
N ALA A 207 14.96 -17.21 9.32
CA ALA A 207 15.41 -16.53 10.54
C ALA A 207 16.93 -16.64 10.71
N ASP A 208 17.59 -15.52 11.05
CA ASP A 208 19.00 -15.50 11.37
C ASP A 208 19.27 -16.42 12.58
N LYS A 209 20.02 -17.52 12.36
CA LYS A 209 20.28 -18.54 13.37
C LYS A 209 21.09 -18.06 14.59
N LYS A 210 21.85 -16.98 14.46
CA LYS A 210 22.60 -16.40 15.60
C LYS A 210 21.66 -15.64 16.53
N ARG A 211 20.68 -14.94 15.97
CA ARG A 211 19.71 -14.12 16.71
C ARG A 211 18.46 -14.91 17.13
N TYR A 212 18.10 -15.91 16.35
CA TYR A 212 16.95 -16.79 16.53
C TYR A 212 17.36 -18.26 16.38
N PRO A 213 18.05 -18.84 17.37
CA PRO A 213 18.69 -20.17 17.23
C PRO A 213 17.74 -21.29 16.85
N ILE A 214 16.52 -21.25 17.34
CA ILE A 214 15.46 -22.24 17.05
C ILE A 214 14.31 -21.64 16.21
N GLY A 215 14.62 -20.55 15.47
CA GLY A 215 13.68 -19.83 14.64
C GLY A 215 12.75 -18.93 15.45
N LEU A 216 11.63 -18.55 14.85
CA LEU A 216 10.68 -17.60 15.44
C LEU A 216 9.60 -18.24 16.30
N ARG A 217 9.64 -19.57 16.49
CA ARG A 217 8.64 -20.32 17.24
C ARG A 217 8.48 -19.88 18.69
N PRO A 218 9.54 -19.59 19.47
CA PRO A 218 9.38 -19.09 20.84
C PRO A 218 8.58 -17.81 20.94
N ILE A 219 8.85 -16.87 20.02
CA ILE A 219 8.13 -15.59 19.91
C ILE A 219 6.66 -15.85 19.60
N SER A 220 6.39 -16.64 18.55
CA SER A 220 5.02 -17.02 18.17
C SER A 220 4.25 -17.68 19.32
N ASN A 221 4.86 -18.63 20.02
CA ASN A 221 4.24 -19.30 21.15
C ASN A 221 3.88 -18.33 22.28
N LYS A 222 4.81 -17.44 22.62
CA LYS A 222 4.58 -16.39 23.63
C LYS A 222 3.40 -15.50 23.27
N LEU A 223 3.33 -15.04 22.02
CA LEU A 223 2.24 -14.19 21.53
C LEU A 223 0.89 -14.91 21.58
N HIS A 224 0.83 -16.16 21.12
CA HIS A 224 -0.40 -16.95 21.14
C HIS A 224 -0.91 -17.23 22.55
N GLN A 225 -0.03 -17.39 23.55
CA GLN A 225 -0.43 -17.50 24.95
C GLN A 225 -1.20 -16.28 25.45
N HIS A 226 -0.96 -15.10 24.85
CA HIS A 226 -1.64 -13.84 25.16
C HIS A 226 -2.72 -13.47 24.13
N GLY A 227 -3.12 -14.38 23.24
CA GLY A 227 -4.13 -14.14 22.22
C GLY A 227 -3.71 -13.15 21.13
N MET A 228 -2.41 -12.91 20.97
CA MET A 228 -1.85 -11.99 19.99
C MET A 228 -1.48 -12.72 18.70
N SER A 229 -1.68 -12.04 17.56
CA SER A 229 -1.18 -12.45 16.26
C SER A 229 0.29 -12.07 16.08
N PHE A 230 0.98 -12.80 15.22
CA PHE A 230 2.36 -12.52 14.85
C PHE A 230 2.45 -12.14 13.37
N LEU A 231 2.98 -10.98 13.06
CA LEU A 231 3.17 -10.44 11.72
C LEU A 231 4.66 -10.35 11.41
N LEU A 232 5.06 -10.89 10.26
CA LEU A 232 6.43 -10.76 9.73
C LEU A 232 6.38 -9.97 8.43
N TRP A 233 7.35 -9.07 8.27
CA TRP A 233 7.55 -8.35 7.04
C TRP A 233 8.27 -9.20 5.99
N PHE A 234 7.79 -9.12 4.76
CA PHE A 234 8.41 -9.68 3.56
C PHE A 234 8.34 -8.66 2.43
N GLU A 235 9.36 -8.64 1.58
CA GLU A 235 9.42 -7.81 0.38
C GLU A 235 9.59 -8.68 -0.87
N PRO A 236 8.51 -9.04 -1.56
CA PRO A 236 8.57 -9.87 -2.77
C PRO A 236 9.02 -9.08 -4.00
N GLU A 237 9.11 -7.75 -3.93
CA GLU A 237 9.43 -6.86 -5.05
C GLU A 237 10.92 -6.87 -5.41
N ARG A 238 11.79 -7.19 -4.44
CA ARG A 238 13.24 -7.17 -4.62
C ARG A 238 13.88 -8.49 -4.21
N VAL A 239 14.81 -8.95 -5.01
CA VAL A 239 15.73 -10.05 -4.68
C VAL A 239 17.14 -9.56 -4.87
N ARG A 240 17.97 -9.63 -3.83
CA ARG A 240 19.34 -9.15 -3.87
C ARG A 240 20.29 -10.23 -4.40
N PRO A 241 21.23 -9.90 -5.31
CA PRO A 241 22.34 -10.81 -5.68
C PRO A 241 23.07 -11.34 -4.44
N GLY A 242 23.39 -12.64 -4.45
CA GLY A 242 24.06 -13.31 -3.34
C GLY A 242 23.12 -13.91 -2.29
N THR A 243 21.80 -13.80 -2.46
CA THR A 243 20.81 -14.52 -1.65
C THR A 243 20.41 -15.83 -2.33
N TRP A 244 19.85 -16.78 -1.57
CA TRP A 244 19.45 -18.08 -2.13
C TRP A 244 18.31 -17.99 -3.15
N LEU A 245 17.47 -16.96 -3.04
CA LEU A 245 16.35 -16.78 -3.97
C LEU A 245 16.79 -16.16 -5.31
N TYR A 246 17.96 -15.49 -5.36
CA TYR A 246 18.52 -14.91 -6.57
C TYR A 246 19.07 -15.99 -7.50
#